data_000ee835a5f24f23337ec525932ed68d
#
_entry.id   000ee835a5f24f23337ec525932ed68d
#
_cell.length_a   1.000
_cell.length_b   1.000
_cell.length_c   1.000
_cell.angle_alpha   90.00
_cell.angle_beta   90.00
_cell.angle_gamma   90.00
#
_symmetry.space_group_name_H-M   'P 1'
#
loop_
_entity.id
_entity.type
_entity.pdbx_description
1 polymer ?
#
loop_
_entity_poly.entity_id
_entity_poly.type
_entity_poly.pdbx_seq_one_letter_code
_entity_poly.pdbx_strand_id
1 'polypeptide(L)'
;MRIGIVDMYGSTTELDSVVNALARLGHSSYVINHKGETSDTLLHKIRRSPIRRWILTGSDYHLHDEGAPKVPLGILDLPKQFLLICYSMESLISQVSPAPIKERYENKKEIFHIPNPMQRATPGLFDGIKQQMVLRRNHLWYFPTGTIAPLTEISAFRGEVMIAVYKNCLLTQFHPEKTPDGLKIIKNWLEL
;
A
#
# COMPACT_ATOMS: atom_id res chain seq x y z
N MET A 1 -13.18 6.89 12.72
CA MET A 1 -12.74 8.08 11.94
C MET A 1 -13.10 7.90 10.47
N ARG A 2 -12.96 8.96 9.65
CA ARG A 2 -13.13 8.88 8.20
C ARG A 2 -11.77 8.72 7.52
N ILE A 3 -11.63 7.71 6.63
CA ILE A 3 -10.40 7.39 5.92
C ILE A 3 -10.59 7.71 4.44
N GLY A 4 -9.62 8.37 3.82
CA GLY A 4 -9.61 8.60 2.39
C GLY A 4 -9.13 7.35 1.64
N ILE A 5 -9.74 7.08 0.50
CA ILE A 5 -9.31 6.04 -0.42
C ILE A 5 -9.12 6.70 -1.79
N VAL A 6 -7.96 6.50 -2.39
CA VAL A 6 -7.77 6.73 -3.82
C VAL A 6 -7.90 5.38 -4.49
N ASP A 7 -8.96 5.24 -5.26
CA ASP A 7 -9.23 4.05 -6.05
C ASP A 7 -8.40 4.08 -7.33
N MET A 8 -7.41 3.19 -7.41
CA MET A 8 -6.50 3.04 -8.55
C MET A 8 -6.95 1.95 -9.52
N TYR A 9 -8.07 1.25 -9.23
CA TYR A 9 -8.58 0.19 -10.11
C TYR A 9 -9.27 0.75 -11.35
N GLY A 10 -9.13 0.02 -12.46
CA GLY A 10 -9.92 0.22 -13.68
C GLY A 10 -11.35 -0.30 -13.54
N SER A 11 -11.58 -1.30 -12.67
CA SER A 11 -12.88 -1.92 -12.37
C SER A 11 -13.33 -1.61 -10.94
N THR A 12 -14.64 -1.74 -10.67
CA THR A 12 -15.22 -1.36 -9.36
C THR A 12 -15.18 -2.47 -8.31
N THR A 13 -14.92 -3.72 -8.67
CA THR A 13 -15.12 -4.90 -7.80
C THR A 13 -14.08 -5.04 -6.69
N GLU A 14 -12.86 -4.60 -6.91
CA GLU A 14 -11.78 -4.76 -5.93
C GLU A 14 -11.75 -3.66 -4.84
N LEU A 15 -12.31 -2.49 -5.14
CA LEU A 15 -12.47 -1.40 -4.19
C LEU A 15 -13.27 -1.82 -2.95
N ASP A 16 -14.30 -2.64 -3.14
CA ASP A 16 -15.19 -3.11 -2.06
C ASP A 16 -14.42 -3.84 -0.96
N SER A 17 -13.31 -4.51 -1.29
CA SER A 17 -12.49 -5.20 -0.29
C SER A 17 -11.85 -4.22 0.70
N VAL A 18 -11.38 -3.06 0.23
CA VAL A 18 -10.79 -2.01 1.09
C VAL A 18 -11.88 -1.31 1.91
N VAL A 19 -13.01 -0.96 1.29
CA VAL A 19 -14.16 -0.33 1.96
C VAL A 19 -14.68 -1.24 3.08
N ASN A 20 -14.89 -2.53 2.78
CA ASN A 20 -15.37 -3.52 3.75
C ASN A 20 -14.34 -3.76 4.88
N ALA A 21 -13.04 -3.74 4.57
CA ALA A 21 -11.98 -3.84 5.58
C ALA A 21 -12.06 -2.69 6.59
N LEU A 22 -12.20 -1.46 6.11
CA LEU A 22 -12.35 -0.27 6.96
C LEU A 22 -13.65 -0.31 7.78
N ALA A 23 -14.76 -0.74 7.19
CA ALA A 23 -16.04 -0.89 7.88
C ALA A 23 -15.96 -1.90 9.03
N ARG A 24 -15.28 -3.04 8.83
CA ARG A 24 -15.01 -4.04 9.90
C ARG A 24 -14.18 -3.47 11.05
N LEU A 25 -13.33 -2.49 10.78
CA LEU A 25 -12.53 -1.79 11.78
C LEU A 25 -13.27 -0.60 12.41
N GLY A 26 -14.55 -0.38 12.07
CA GLY A 26 -15.38 0.72 12.61
C GLY A 26 -15.09 2.08 12.00
N HIS A 27 -14.56 2.13 10.76
CA HIS A 27 -14.25 3.38 10.06
C HIS A 27 -15.13 3.58 8.84
N SER A 28 -15.47 4.84 8.54
CA SER A 28 -16.09 5.23 7.28
C SER A 28 -15.03 5.59 6.23
N SER A 29 -15.37 5.46 4.96
CA SER A 29 -14.50 5.80 3.85
C SER A 29 -14.98 7.03 3.07
N TYR A 30 -14.04 7.72 2.42
CA TYR A 30 -14.26 8.73 1.40
C TYR A 30 -13.44 8.36 0.18
N VAL A 31 -14.09 8.05 -0.92
CA VAL A 31 -13.44 7.53 -2.13
C VAL A 31 -13.24 8.64 -3.16
N ILE A 32 -12.05 8.71 -3.73
CA ILE A 32 -11.73 9.44 -4.95
C ILE A 32 -11.33 8.39 -6.00
N ASN A 33 -12.02 8.35 -7.13
CA ASN A 33 -11.62 7.48 -8.23
C ASN A 33 -10.58 8.21 -9.09
N HIS A 34 -9.52 7.50 -9.52
CA HIS A 34 -8.48 8.07 -10.38
C HIS A 34 -8.96 8.34 -11.81
N LYS A 35 -10.01 7.66 -12.29
CA LYS A 35 -10.51 7.80 -13.65
C LYS A 35 -10.92 9.24 -13.96
N GLY A 36 -10.36 9.78 -15.03
CA GLY A 36 -10.58 11.17 -15.41
C GLY A 36 -9.82 12.20 -14.58
N GLU A 37 -8.96 11.75 -13.65
CA GLU A 37 -8.15 12.61 -12.80
C GLU A 37 -6.69 12.58 -13.23
N THR A 38 -6.06 13.74 -13.30
CA THR A 38 -4.59 13.82 -13.38
C THR A 38 -3.97 13.66 -11.99
N SER A 39 -2.67 13.35 -11.93
CA SER A 39 -1.94 13.32 -10.65
C SER A 39 -2.06 14.63 -9.87
N ASP A 40 -2.10 15.76 -10.55
CA ASP A 40 -2.23 17.08 -9.93
C ASP A 40 -3.63 17.30 -9.35
N THR A 41 -4.70 16.88 -10.06
CA THR A 41 -6.07 16.98 -9.55
C THR A 41 -6.31 16.05 -8.37
N LEU A 42 -5.76 14.83 -8.39
CA LEU A 42 -5.79 13.92 -7.23
C LEU A 42 -5.06 14.53 -6.03
N LEU A 43 -3.85 15.04 -6.23
CA LEU A 43 -3.06 15.70 -5.18
C LEU A 43 -3.81 16.88 -4.58
N HIS A 44 -4.44 17.72 -5.43
CA HIS A 44 -5.21 18.87 -4.98
C HIS A 44 -6.39 18.45 -4.09
N LYS A 45 -7.16 17.43 -4.51
CA LYS A 45 -8.28 16.89 -3.73
C LYS A 45 -7.82 16.33 -2.38
N ILE A 46 -6.73 15.55 -2.36
CA ILE A 46 -6.15 14.99 -1.14
C ILE A 46 -5.70 16.13 -0.21
N ARG A 47 -5.00 17.13 -0.74
CA ARG A 47 -4.46 18.27 0.04
C ARG A 47 -5.58 19.05 0.73
N ARG A 48 -6.67 19.38 0.02
CA ARG A 48 -7.81 20.16 0.55
C ARG A 48 -8.72 19.36 1.49
N SER A 49 -8.67 18.04 1.44
CA SER A 49 -9.48 17.21 2.34
C SER A 49 -8.98 17.34 3.79
N PRO A 50 -9.87 17.41 4.79
CA PRO A 50 -9.49 17.37 6.20
C PRO A 50 -9.04 15.98 6.66
N ILE A 51 -9.17 14.96 5.83
CA ILE A 51 -8.79 13.58 6.14
C ILE A 51 -7.27 13.49 6.24
N ARG A 52 -6.79 12.86 7.32
CA ARG A 52 -5.36 12.73 7.61
C ARG A 52 -4.76 11.39 7.15
N ARG A 53 -5.59 10.36 6.98
CA ARG A 53 -5.15 9.01 6.62
C ARG A 53 -5.75 8.59 5.29
N TRP A 54 -4.91 8.14 4.39
CA TRP A 54 -5.28 7.80 3.02
C TRP A 54 -4.73 6.44 2.63
N ILE A 55 -5.56 5.65 1.96
CA ILE A 55 -5.17 4.39 1.32
C ILE A 55 -5.19 4.61 -0.19
N LEU A 56 -4.10 4.30 -0.85
CA LEU A 56 -4.03 4.17 -2.31
C LEU A 56 -4.07 2.68 -2.62
N THR A 57 -5.07 2.26 -3.39
CA THR A 57 -5.37 0.83 -3.60
C THR A 57 -4.36 0.15 -4.54
N GLY A 58 -4.46 -1.16 -4.69
CA GLY A 58 -3.93 -1.88 -5.83
C GLY A 58 -4.58 -1.42 -7.14
N SER A 59 -4.23 -2.07 -8.22
CA SER A 59 -4.80 -1.80 -9.56
C SER A 59 -4.85 -3.07 -10.39
N ASP A 60 -5.68 -3.07 -11.39
CA ASP A 60 -5.70 -4.02 -12.51
C ASP A 60 -4.82 -3.55 -13.69
N TYR A 61 -4.23 -2.35 -13.58
CA TYR A 61 -3.17 -1.90 -14.49
C TYR A 61 -1.81 -2.49 -14.11
N HIS A 62 -0.96 -2.64 -15.11
CA HIS A 62 0.47 -2.85 -14.92
C HIS A 62 1.23 -1.51 -15.02
N LEU A 63 2.44 -1.45 -14.45
CA LEU A 63 3.22 -0.20 -14.41
C LEU A 63 3.51 0.42 -15.79
N HIS A 64 3.57 -0.41 -16.83
CA HIS A 64 3.91 0.01 -18.19
C HIS A 64 2.69 0.13 -19.11
N ASP A 65 1.48 -0.08 -18.60
CA ASP A 65 0.27 0.08 -19.40
C ASP A 65 0.06 1.55 -19.75
N GLU A 66 -0.41 1.79 -20.97
CA GLU A 66 -0.82 3.12 -21.38
C GLU A 66 -2.01 3.58 -20.53
N GLY A 67 -1.92 4.81 -20.01
CA GLY A 67 -2.95 5.35 -19.13
C GLY A 67 -2.96 4.80 -17.68
N ALA A 68 -1.98 3.98 -17.31
CA ALA A 68 -1.84 3.50 -15.95
C ALA A 68 -1.71 4.68 -14.95
N PRO A 69 -2.51 4.70 -13.86
CA PRO A 69 -2.51 5.80 -12.91
C PRO A 69 -1.18 5.85 -12.14
N LYS A 70 -0.64 7.05 -11.97
CA LYS A 70 0.58 7.24 -11.17
C LYS A 70 0.23 7.79 -9.79
N VAL A 71 0.95 7.32 -8.79
CA VAL A 71 0.91 7.91 -7.45
C VAL A 71 1.45 9.35 -7.53
N PRO A 72 0.68 10.37 -7.10
CA PRO A 72 1.18 11.74 -7.12
C PRO A 72 2.33 11.92 -6.13
N LEU A 73 3.54 12.23 -6.59
CA LEU A 73 4.70 12.39 -5.70
C LEU A 73 4.53 13.48 -4.64
N GLY A 74 3.73 14.49 -4.91
CA GLY A 74 3.43 15.56 -3.94
C GLY A 74 2.74 15.10 -2.65
N ILE A 75 2.24 13.83 -2.57
CA ILE A 75 1.72 13.28 -1.31
C ILE A 75 2.81 13.15 -0.24
N LEU A 76 4.07 12.98 -0.66
CA LEU A 76 5.23 12.82 0.21
C LEU A 76 5.52 14.05 1.08
N ASP A 77 4.99 15.21 0.71
CA ASP A 77 5.20 16.49 1.38
C ASP A 77 3.94 16.97 2.13
N LEU A 78 2.88 16.15 2.15
CA LEU A 78 1.68 16.47 2.89
C LEU A 78 1.77 16.03 4.36
N PRO A 79 1.19 16.79 5.32
CA PRO A 79 1.12 16.39 6.71
C PRO A 79 -0.01 15.34 6.93
N LYS A 80 0.06 14.26 6.18
CA LYS A 80 -0.91 13.16 6.14
C LYS A 80 -0.16 11.85 6.09
N GLN A 81 -0.81 10.74 6.46
CA GLN A 81 -0.26 9.39 6.43
C GLN A 81 -0.89 8.60 5.29
N PHE A 82 -0.09 7.82 4.59
CA PHE A 82 -0.52 7.06 3.43
C PHE A 82 -0.19 5.57 3.60
N LEU A 83 -1.13 4.72 3.22
CA LEU A 83 -0.91 3.28 3.00
C LEU A 83 -1.05 3.01 1.51
N LEU A 84 0.02 2.53 0.89
CA LEU A 84 0.08 2.21 -0.53
C LEU A 84 0.08 0.69 -0.70
N ILE A 85 -0.91 0.16 -1.42
CA ILE A 85 -1.12 -1.29 -1.55
C ILE A 85 -0.75 -1.74 -2.97
N CYS A 86 0.07 -2.80 -3.07
CA CYS A 86 0.40 -3.51 -4.31
C CYS A 86 0.84 -2.55 -5.42
N TYR A 87 0.04 -2.36 -6.46
CA TYR A 87 0.31 -1.43 -7.56
C TYR A 87 0.73 -0.02 -7.10
N SER A 88 0.07 0.55 -6.09
CA SER A 88 0.44 1.88 -5.59
C SER A 88 1.82 1.91 -4.95
N MET A 89 2.24 0.83 -4.27
CA MET A 89 3.62 0.65 -3.82
C MET A 89 4.57 0.61 -5.02
N GLU A 90 4.25 -0.22 -6.02
CA GLU A 90 5.07 -0.36 -7.22
C GLU A 90 5.20 0.97 -7.97
N SER A 91 4.09 1.68 -8.14
CA SER A 91 4.05 3.00 -8.80
C SER A 91 4.89 4.05 -8.06
N LEU A 92 4.89 4.06 -6.72
CA LEU A 92 5.73 4.99 -5.98
C LEU A 92 7.22 4.62 -6.09
N ILE A 93 7.57 3.35 -5.85
CA ILE A 93 8.97 2.91 -5.89
C ILE A 93 9.59 3.18 -7.26
N SER A 94 8.87 2.87 -8.35
CA SER A 94 9.37 3.11 -9.73
C SER A 94 9.65 4.58 -10.04
N GLN A 95 9.05 5.50 -9.30
CA GLN A 95 9.24 6.95 -9.51
C GLN A 95 10.37 7.53 -8.63
N VAL A 96 10.69 6.92 -7.49
CA VAL A 96 11.63 7.49 -6.51
C VAL A 96 12.91 6.67 -6.32
N SER A 97 12.97 5.48 -6.89
CA SER A 97 14.10 4.57 -6.80
C SER A 97 14.53 4.06 -8.17
N PRO A 98 15.85 3.91 -8.43
CA PRO A 98 16.36 3.25 -9.64
C PRO A 98 16.27 1.73 -9.54
N ALA A 99 15.55 1.18 -8.56
CA ALA A 99 15.44 -0.26 -8.33
C ALA A 99 14.96 -1.01 -9.56
N PRO A 100 15.57 -2.15 -9.90
CA PRO A 100 15.12 -2.96 -11.02
C PRO A 100 13.76 -3.59 -10.68
N ILE A 101 12.81 -3.50 -11.61
CA ILE A 101 11.54 -4.20 -11.51
C ILE A 101 11.70 -5.57 -12.15
N LYS A 102 11.20 -6.60 -11.49
CA LYS A 102 11.17 -7.98 -11.98
C LYS A 102 9.76 -8.50 -12.09
N GLU A 103 9.57 -9.46 -12.99
CA GLU A 103 8.28 -10.09 -13.25
C GLU A 103 8.20 -11.45 -12.55
N ARG A 104 7.12 -11.68 -11.79
CA ARG A 104 6.71 -12.97 -11.25
C ARG A 104 5.26 -12.90 -10.84
N TYR A 105 4.38 -13.60 -11.54
CA TYR A 105 2.99 -13.64 -11.16
C TYR A 105 2.77 -14.42 -9.86
N GLU A 106 2.19 -13.74 -8.87
CA GLU A 106 1.85 -14.29 -7.57
C GLU A 106 0.38 -14.02 -7.21
N ASN A 107 -0.42 -15.08 -7.18
CA ASN A 107 -1.85 -15.01 -6.82
C ASN A 107 -2.19 -16.09 -5.79
N LYS A 108 -1.74 -15.90 -4.55
CA LYS A 108 -1.98 -16.86 -3.47
C LYS A 108 -1.96 -16.24 -2.10
N LYS A 109 -2.58 -16.97 -1.14
CA LYS A 109 -2.37 -16.72 0.28
C LYS A 109 -1.08 -17.42 0.70
N GLU A 110 -0.24 -16.73 1.43
CA GLU A 110 1.02 -17.29 1.92
C GLU A 110 1.22 -17.00 3.40
N ILE A 111 1.92 -17.93 4.08
CA ILE A 111 2.44 -17.69 5.42
C ILE A 111 3.72 -16.87 5.27
N PHE A 112 3.75 -15.76 5.96
CA PHE A 112 4.85 -14.82 5.93
C PHE A 112 5.47 -14.68 7.32
N HIS A 113 6.79 -14.84 7.41
CA HIS A 113 7.53 -14.65 8.66
C HIS A 113 7.93 -13.19 8.82
N ILE A 114 7.57 -12.59 9.95
CA ILE A 114 8.07 -11.27 10.34
C ILE A 114 9.32 -11.48 11.21
N PRO A 115 10.53 -11.14 10.75
CA PRO A 115 11.71 -11.18 11.60
C PRO A 115 11.64 -10.17 12.76
N ASN A 116 12.12 -10.56 13.94
CA ASN A 116 12.16 -9.68 15.12
C ASN A 116 12.76 -8.27 14.89
N PRO A 117 13.77 -8.07 14.02
CA PRO A 117 14.31 -6.74 13.75
C PRO A 117 13.30 -5.77 13.14
N MET A 118 12.31 -6.27 12.37
CA MET A 118 11.30 -5.43 11.74
C MET A 118 10.31 -4.81 12.73
N GLN A 119 9.96 -5.54 13.79
CA GLN A 119 9.12 -5.01 14.88
C GLN A 119 9.81 -3.82 15.57
N ARG A 120 11.15 -3.82 15.65
CA ARG A 120 11.92 -2.70 16.20
C ARG A 120 11.97 -1.48 15.28
N ALA A 121 12.02 -1.71 13.97
CA ALA A 121 12.09 -0.63 12.97
C ALA A 121 10.76 0.12 12.80
N THR A 122 9.64 -0.53 13.12
CA THR A 122 8.28 0.04 13.02
C THR A 122 7.47 -0.29 14.28
N PRO A 123 7.81 0.36 15.42
CA PRO A 123 7.08 0.12 16.68
C PRO A 123 5.58 0.33 16.49
N GLY A 124 4.77 -0.56 17.04
CA GLY A 124 3.32 -0.53 16.95
C GLY A 124 2.72 -1.18 15.70
N LEU A 125 3.38 -1.12 14.55
CA LEU A 125 2.81 -1.64 13.28
C LEU A 125 2.46 -3.13 13.34
N PHE A 126 3.24 -3.92 14.08
CA PHE A 126 3.07 -5.37 14.21
C PHE A 126 2.54 -5.81 15.58
N ASP A 127 1.99 -4.89 16.38
CA ASP A 127 1.45 -5.20 17.69
C ASP A 127 0.28 -6.20 17.58
N GLY A 128 0.31 -7.23 18.43
CA GLY A 128 -0.67 -8.31 18.42
C GLY A 128 -0.62 -9.22 17.18
N ILE A 129 0.38 -9.05 16.31
CA ILE A 129 0.61 -9.92 15.16
C ILE A 129 1.68 -10.97 15.54
N LYS A 130 1.38 -12.25 15.26
CA LYS A 130 2.34 -13.34 15.46
C LYS A 130 3.52 -13.19 14.49
N GLN A 131 4.64 -13.86 14.80
CA GLN A 131 5.80 -13.92 13.89
C GLN A 131 5.49 -14.53 12.51
N GLN A 132 4.38 -15.24 12.39
CA GLN A 132 3.88 -15.78 11.14
C GLN A 132 2.52 -15.15 10.82
N MET A 133 2.39 -14.59 9.61
CA MET A 133 1.15 -14.02 9.10
C MET A 133 0.69 -14.78 7.87
N VAL A 134 -0.62 -14.91 7.71
CA VAL A 134 -1.23 -15.35 6.44
C VAL A 134 -1.58 -14.09 5.64
N LEU A 135 -0.92 -13.91 4.51
CA LEU A 135 -1.12 -12.76 3.63
C LEU A 135 -1.62 -13.20 2.26
N ARG A 136 -2.31 -12.28 1.57
CA ARG A 136 -2.75 -12.46 0.20
C ARG A 136 -1.84 -11.68 -0.73
N ARG A 137 -1.15 -12.37 -1.64
CA ARG A 137 -0.42 -11.75 -2.74
C ARG A 137 -1.22 -11.90 -4.04
N ASN A 138 -1.21 -10.86 -4.85
CA ASN A 138 -1.78 -10.85 -6.19
C ASN A 138 -1.08 -9.74 -6.98
N HIS A 139 0.11 -10.05 -7.53
CA HIS A 139 0.91 -9.09 -8.28
C HIS A 139 1.70 -9.79 -9.39
N LEU A 140 2.06 -9.04 -10.40
CA LEU A 140 2.94 -9.46 -11.50
C LEU A 140 4.36 -8.94 -11.30
N TRP A 141 4.50 -7.72 -10.77
CA TRP A 141 5.77 -7.03 -10.63
C TRP A 141 6.22 -7.03 -9.17
N TYR A 142 7.52 -7.05 -8.95
CA TYR A 142 8.12 -6.93 -7.62
C TYR A 142 9.49 -6.26 -7.68
N PHE A 143 9.93 -5.74 -6.54
CA PHE A 143 11.27 -5.21 -6.34
C PHE A 143 12.10 -6.21 -5.53
N PRO A 144 13.32 -6.55 -6.01
CA PRO A 144 14.23 -7.39 -5.23
C PRO A 144 14.62 -6.73 -3.92
N THR A 145 14.80 -7.56 -2.89
CA THR A 145 15.30 -7.10 -1.58
C THR A 145 16.66 -6.41 -1.73
N GLY A 146 16.89 -5.36 -0.93
CA GLY A 146 18.13 -4.59 -0.93
C GLY A 146 18.29 -3.61 -2.09
N THR A 147 17.27 -3.42 -2.95
CA THR A 147 17.43 -2.58 -4.16
C THR A 147 16.66 -1.26 -4.12
N ILE A 148 15.74 -1.06 -3.17
CA ILE A 148 14.77 0.04 -3.19
C ILE A 148 15.24 1.37 -2.57
N ALA A 149 16.55 1.59 -2.39
CA ALA A 149 17.00 2.89 -1.90
C ALA A 149 16.40 4.04 -2.74
N PRO A 150 15.98 5.15 -2.13
CA PRO A 150 16.19 5.58 -0.74
C PRO A 150 15.09 5.13 0.26
N LEU A 151 14.19 4.21 -0.11
CA LEU A 151 13.17 3.69 0.79
C LEU A 151 13.80 2.75 1.84
N THR A 152 13.17 2.67 3.01
CA THR A 152 13.56 1.71 4.04
C THR A 152 12.74 0.44 3.89
N GLU A 153 13.42 -0.66 3.55
CA GLU A 153 12.83 -1.98 3.53
C GLU A 153 12.57 -2.45 4.97
N ILE A 154 11.32 -2.83 5.25
CA ILE A 154 10.90 -3.34 6.56
C ILE A 154 10.81 -4.85 6.54
N SER A 155 10.35 -5.42 5.42
CA SER A 155 10.13 -6.84 5.30
C SER A 155 10.33 -7.32 3.87
N ALA A 156 10.94 -8.51 3.77
CA ALA A 156 11.08 -9.23 2.52
C ALA A 156 10.60 -10.68 2.67
N PHE A 157 10.19 -11.26 1.55
CA PHE A 157 9.84 -12.66 1.45
C PHE A 157 10.25 -13.23 0.09
N ARG A 158 11.00 -14.33 0.09
CA ARG A 158 11.54 -14.98 -1.13
C ARG A 158 12.33 -14.03 -2.04
N GLY A 159 13.06 -13.09 -1.44
CA GLY A 159 13.86 -12.11 -2.17
C GLY A 159 13.06 -10.94 -2.75
N GLU A 160 11.80 -10.77 -2.36
CA GLU A 160 10.91 -9.68 -2.77
C GLU A 160 10.64 -8.76 -1.60
N VAL A 161 10.63 -7.45 -1.82
CA VAL A 161 10.21 -6.46 -0.82
C VAL A 161 8.71 -6.59 -0.58
N MET A 162 8.32 -6.87 0.67
CA MET A 162 6.92 -7.04 1.06
C MET A 162 6.35 -5.82 1.77
N ILE A 163 7.17 -5.16 2.59
CA ILE A 163 6.80 -3.95 3.34
C ILE A 163 7.98 -3.00 3.28
N ALA A 164 7.69 -1.74 2.98
CA ALA A 164 8.66 -0.65 3.02
C ALA A 164 8.03 0.59 3.64
N VAL A 165 8.87 1.54 4.07
CA VAL A 165 8.44 2.87 4.47
C VAL A 165 9.24 3.92 3.70
N TYR A 166 8.57 5.01 3.37
CA TYR A 166 9.20 6.17 2.77
C TYR A 166 8.47 7.44 3.18
N LYS A 167 9.17 8.30 3.91
CA LYS A 167 8.59 9.53 4.50
C LYS A 167 7.29 9.19 5.30
N ASN A 168 6.17 9.69 4.86
CA ASN A 168 4.84 9.53 5.45
C ASN A 168 4.03 8.36 4.86
N CYS A 169 4.68 7.47 4.10
CA CYS A 169 4.05 6.35 3.42
C CYS A 169 4.48 5.00 4.01
N LEU A 170 3.51 4.16 4.34
CA LEU A 170 3.66 2.72 4.51
C LEU A 170 3.30 2.03 3.20
N LEU A 171 4.15 1.13 2.71
CA LEU A 171 3.99 0.44 1.44
C LEU A 171 3.88 -1.07 1.70
N THR A 172 2.92 -1.73 1.06
CA THR A 172 2.73 -3.18 1.14
C THR A 172 2.57 -3.79 -0.25
N GLN A 173 3.38 -4.82 -0.57
CA GLN A 173 3.25 -5.55 -1.84
C GLN A 173 2.04 -6.50 -1.83
N PHE A 174 1.61 -6.97 -0.68
CA PHE A 174 0.44 -7.80 -0.48
C PHE A 174 -0.83 -6.96 -0.26
N HIS A 175 -1.97 -7.62 -0.28
CA HIS A 175 -3.30 -7.05 -0.03
C HIS A 175 -3.70 -7.23 1.44
N PRO A 176 -3.40 -6.27 2.33
CA PRO A 176 -3.70 -6.40 3.76
C PRO A 176 -5.21 -6.42 4.04
N GLU A 177 -6.02 -5.84 3.19
CA GLU A 177 -7.47 -5.81 3.31
C GLU A 177 -8.14 -7.20 3.12
N LYS A 178 -7.40 -8.18 2.57
CA LYS A 178 -7.95 -9.50 2.20
C LYS A 178 -7.70 -10.60 3.23
N THR A 179 -7.03 -10.32 4.35
CA THR A 179 -6.72 -11.34 5.36
C THR A 179 -6.87 -10.79 6.79
N PRO A 180 -7.20 -11.66 7.77
CA PRO A 180 -7.30 -11.22 9.16
C PRO A 180 -6.00 -10.60 9.72
N ASP A 181 -4.84 -11.16 9.36
CA ASP A 181 -3.56 -10.62 9.82
C ASP A 181 -3.23 -9.30 9.13
N GLY A 182 -3.56 -9.16 7.85
CA GLY A 182 -3.44 -7.89 7.13
C GLY A 182 -4.36 -6.82 7.71
N LEU A 183 -5.59 -7.16 8.14
CA LEU A 183 -6.48 -6.22 8.82
C LEU A 183 -5.87 -5.67 10.12
N LYS A 184 -5.09 -6.49 10.86
CA LYS A 184 -4.37 -6.00 12.04
C LYS A 184 -3.31 -4.97 11.66
N ILE A 185 -2.60 -5.18 10.54
CA ILE A 185 -1.63 -4.18 10.03
C ILE A 185 -2.35 -2.87 9.71
N ILE A 186 -3.50 -2.91 9.00
CA ILE A 186 -4.29 -1.71 8.72
C ILE A 186 -4.72 -1.04 10.03
N LYS A 187 -5.26 -1.81 10.99
CA LYS A 187 -5.68 -1.29 12.29
C LYS A 187 -4.52 -0.57 12.99
N ASN A 188 -3.38 -1.24 13.14
CA ASN A 188 -2.22 -0.69 13.82
C ASN A 188 -1.71 0.57 13.10
N TRP A 189 -1.64 0.57 11.75
CA TRP A 189 -1.28 1.75 10.98
C TRP A 189 -2.25 2.93 11.21
N LEU A 190 -3.53 2.66 11.41
CA LEU A 190 -4.53 3.68 11.72
C LEU A 190 -4.37 4.26 13.14
N GLU A 191 -3.70 3.57 14.04
CA GLU A 191 -3.46 3.96 15.43
C GLU A 191 -2.09 4.65 15.65
N LEU A 192 -1.13 4.50 14.68
CA LEU A 192 0.16 5.21 14.70
C LEU A 192 0.00 6.71 14.43
#